data_9ae32fd0f44daec5b1155c1c0687e21d
#
_entry.id   9ae32fd0f44daec5b1155c1c0687e21d
#
_cell.length_a   1.000
_cell.length_b   1.000
_cell.length_c   1.000
_cell.angle_alpha   90.00
_cell.angle_beta   90.00
_cell.angle_gamma   90.00
#
_symmetry.space_group_name_H-M   'P 1'
#
loop_
_entity.id
_entity.type
_entity.pdbx_description
1 polymer ?
#
loop_
_entity_poly.entity_id
_entity_poly.type
_entity_poly.pdbx_seq_one_letter_code
_entity_poly.pdbx_strand_id
1 'polypeptide(L)'
;NKGVVSRVLPVEYMPFLPNGRPLDIVLNPLGVPSRMNIGQVLEIHLSLAAKVLGFNISTPVFDGADENDIMDTLDMANAYANHPFDDEELAAQKAEAEKNGEEYPEDMVTFTAQYKDVLNKEVFDYLSEHRDHRAEWKGVPIGRDGKVRLRDGRTGEYFDSPVTIGFMHYLKLHHLVDDKIHARSTGPYSLVTQQPLGGKAQFGGQRFGEMEVWALEAYGAAYTLQE
;
A
#
# COMPACT_ATOMS: atom_id res chain seq x y z
N ASN A 1 12.46 3.79 2.61
CA ASN A 1 11.79 4.67 1.66
C ASN A 1 11.22 5.90 2.31
N LYS A 2 11.32 7.04 1.65
CA LYS A 2 10.72 8.30 2.09
C LYS A 2 9.95 8.90 0.91
N GLY A 3 8.69 9.23 1.14
CA GLY A 3 7.83 9.88 0.16
C GLY A 3 7.20 11.15 0.72
N VAL A 4 6.60 11.91 -0.17
CA VAL A 4 5.81 13.09 0.17
C VAL A 4 4.43 12.92 -0.43
N VAL A 5 3.39 13.23 0.36
CA VAL A 5 2.01 13.22 -0.13
C VAL A 5 1.86 14.33 -1.16
N SER A 6 1.56 13.96 -2.40
CA SER A 6 1.39 14.92 -3.49
C SER A 6 -0.04 15.44 -3.58
N ARG A 7 -1.01 14.61 -3.25
CA ARG A 7 -2.44 14.95 -3.36
C ARG A 7 -3.27 14.16 -2.35
N VAL A 8 -4.27 14.79 -1.79
CA VAL A 8 -5.31 14.16 -0.98
C VAL A 8 -6.61 14.22 -1.76
N LEU A 9 -7.26 13.07 -1.92
CA LEU A 9 -8.52 12.94 -2.66
C LEU A 9 -9.63 12.45 -1.72
N PRO A 10 -10.88 12.81 -2.00
CA PRO A 10 -12.03 12.17 -1.38
C PRO A 10 -12.06 10.67 -1.66
N VAL A 11 -12.63 9.89 -0.74
CA VAL A 11 -12.67 8.42 -0.84
C VAL A 11 -13.38 7.97 -2.12
N GLU A 12 -14.41 8.71 -2.55
CA GLU A 12 -15.20 8.43 -3.74
C GLU A 12 -14.40 8.50 -5.04
N TYR A 13 -13.27 9.21 -5.04
CA TYR A 13 -12.40 9.35 -6.21
C TYR A 13 -11.24 8.35 -6.22
N MET A 14 -11.07 7.61 -5.14
CA MET A 14 -10.03 6.57 -5.06
C MET A 14 -10.44 5.35 -5.87
N PRO A 15 -9.46 4.67 -6.51
CA PRO A 15 -9.71 3.36 -7.10
C PRO A 15 -10.21 2.38 -6.06
N PHE A 16 -11.05 1.45 -6.47
CA PHE A 16 -11.64 0.48 -5.56
C PHE A 16 -11.63 -0.95 -6.14
N LEU A 17 -11.67 -1.91 -5.24
CA LEU A 17 -11.73 -3.34 -5.52
C LEU A 17 -13.11 -3.75 -6.05
N PRO A 18 -13.24 -4.91 -6.70
CA PRO A 18 -14.53 -5.44 -7.15
C PRO A 18 -15.58 -5.57 -6.03
N ASN A 19 -15.15 -5.78 -4.79
CA ASN A 19 -16.02 -5.83 -3.60
C ASN A 19 -16.44 -4.45 -3.07
N GLY A 20 -16.02 -3.36 -3.73
CA GLY A 20 -16.35 -1.99 -3.34
C GLY A 20 -15.40 -1.34 -2.34
N ARG A 21 -14.37 -2.05 -1.83
CA ARG A 21 -13.39 -1.48 -0.91
C ARG A 21 -12.47 -0.51 -1.62
N PRO A 22 -12.41 0.78 -1.22
CA PRO A 22 -11.50 1.75 -1.80
C PRO A 22 -10.06 1.51 -1.35
N LEU A 23 -9.09 1.96 -2.17
CA LEU A 23 -7.69 2.01 -1.79
C LEU A 23 -7.42 3.24 -0.91
N ASP A 24 -6.56 3.08 0.09
CA ASP A 24 -6.17 4.16 0.99
C ASP A 24 -5.06 5.03 0.40
N ILE A 25 -4.18 4.44 -0.42
CA ILE A 25 -3.02 5.11 -1.01
C ILE A 25 -2.71 4.55 -2.40
N VAL A 26 -2.26 5.44 -3.28
CA VAL A 26 -1.73 5.09 -4.60
C VAL A 26 -0.28 5.55 -4.68
N LEU A 27 0.61 4.65 -5.06
CA LEU A 27 2.05 4.89 -5.12
C LEU A 27 2.54 4.93 -6.56
N ASN A 28 3.51 5.81 -6.83
CA ASN A 28 4.18 5.83 -8.10
C ASN A 28 5.24 4.72 -8.17
N PRO A 29 5.14 3.76 -9.11
CA PRO A 29 6.09 2.66 -9.24
C PRO A 29 7.51 3.10 -9.63
N LEU A 30 7.68 4.28 -10.22
CA LEU A 30 9.00 4.83 -10.59
C LEU A 30 9.94 5.04 -9.39
N GLY A 31 9.39 5.13 -8.18
CA GLY A 31 10.17 5.25 -6.96
C GLY A 31 10.86 3.95 -6.51
N VAL A 32 10.55 2.79 -7.12
CA VAL A 32 11.09 1.50 -6.74
C VAL A 32 12.42 1.17 -7.45
N PRO A 33 12.52 1.19 -8.79
CA PRO A 33 13.71 0.74 -9.49
C PRO A 33 14.95 1.57 -9.18
N SER A 34 14.81 2.90 -9.15
CA SER A 34 15.92 3.82 -8.89
C SER A 34 16.50 3.72 -7.47
N ARG A 35 15.70 3.25 -6.52
CA ARG A 35 16.08 3.11 -5.10
C ARG A 35 16.49 1.69 -4.72
N MET A 36 16.41 0.74 -5.63
CA MET A 36 16.79 -0.67 -5.42
C MET A 36 16.11 -1.32 -4.20
N ASN A 37 14.87 -0.98 -3.92
CA ASN A 37 14.11 -1.43 -2.75
C ASN A 37 12.97 -2.39 -3.13
N ILE A 38 13.30 -3.43 -3.89
CA ILE A 38 12.33 -4.44 -4.38
C ILE A 38 11.60 -5.14 -3.23
N GLY A 39 12.22 -5.25 -2.06
CA GLY A 39 11.60 -5.85 -0.89
C GLY A 39 10.22 -5.28 -0.53
N GLN A 40 9.95 -4.02 -0.82
CA GLN A 40 8.61 -3.44 -0.61
C GLN A 40 7.55 -4.03 -1.56
N VAL A 41 7.91 -4.44 -2.76
CA VAL A 41 6.99 -5.10 -3.69
C VAL A 41 6.67 -6.50 -3.20
N LEU A 42 7.67 -7.25 -2.73
CA LEU A 42 7.48 -8.56 -2.11
C LEU A 42 6.63 -8.47 -0.83
N GLU A 43 6.83 -7.42 -0.02
CA GLU A 43 5.99 -7.13 1.14
C GLU A 43 4.52 -6.94 0.74
N ILE A 44 4.25 -6.17 -0.31
CA ILE A 44 2.89 -5.92 -0.81
C ILE A 44 2.21 -7.23 -1.23
N HIS A 45 2.90 -8.10 -1.97
CA HIS A 45 2.35 -9.38 -2.40
C HIS A 45 2.04 -10.31 -1.21
N LEU A 46 3.00 -10.52 -0.34
CA LEU A 46 2.84 -11.43 0.79
C LEU A 46 1.84 -10.90 1.82
N SER A 47 1.78 -9.59 2.02
CA SER A 47 0.82 -8.96 2.92
C SER A 47 -0.62 -9.04 2.43
N LEU A 48 -0.83 -9.04 1.11
CA LEU A 48 -2.15 -9.27 0.54
C LEU A 48 -2.63 -10.68 0.91
N ALA A 49 -1.80 -11.70 0.69
CA ALA A 49 -2.12 -13.07 1.06
C ALA A 49 -2.37 -13.21 2.58
N ALA A 50 -1.49 -12.65 3.40
CA ALA A 50 -1.62 -12.67 4.86
C ALA A 50 -2.95 -12.04 5.34
N LYS A 51 -3.36 -10.93 4.71
CA LYS A 51 -4.60 -10.24 5.07
C LYS A 51 -5.84 -11.04 4.68
N VAL A 52 -5.81 -11.71 3.53
CA VAL A 52 -6.90 -12.58 3.06
C VAL A 52 -7.02 -13.82 3.94
N LEU A 53 -5.90 -14.43 4.32
CA LEU A 53 -5.86 -15.62 5.17
C LEU A 53 -6.08 -15.31 6.66
N GLY A 54 -5.92 -14.04 7.06
CA GLY A 54 -6.22 -13.59 8.43
C GLY A 54 -5.10 -13.83 9.45
N PHE A 55 -3.86 -14.14 9.03
CA PHE A 55 -2.74 -14.35 9.94
C PHE A 55 -1.53 -13.46 9.62
N ASN A 56 -0.60 -13.35 10.55
CA ASN A 56 0.63 -12.60 10.40
C ASN A 56 1.74 -13.49 9.85
N ILE A 57 2.45 -12.99 8.84
CA ILE A 57 3.62 -13.65 8.26
C ILE A 57 4.88 -12.90 8.69
N SER A 58 5.88 -13.65 9.19
CA SER A 58 7.19 -13.13 9.55
C SER A 58 8.25 -13.77 8.66
N THR A 59 9.07 -12.94 8.04
CA THR A 59 10.16 -13.36 7.15
C THR A 59 11.49 -12.84 7.71
N PRO A 60 12.19 -13.63 8.56
CA PRO A 60 13.52 -13.26 9.07
C PRO A 60 14.52 -13.07 7.94
N VAL A 61 15.59 -12.29 8.19
CA VAL A 61 16.59 -11.91 7.17
C VAL A 61 17.27 -13.10 6.51
N PHE A 62 17.55 -14.16 7.29
CA PHE A 62 18.26 -15.35 6.81
C PHE A 62 17.37 -16.58 6.60
N ASP A 63 16.07 -16.43 6.82
CA ASP A 63 15.06 -17.47 6.64
C ASP A 63 13.79 -16.81 6.06
N GLY A 64 14.00 -16.17 4.92
CA GLY A 64 12.95 -15.47 4.18
C GLY A 64 12.17 -16.39 3.25
N ALA A 65 11.09 -15.86 2.65
CA ALA A 65 10.32 -16.54 1.64
C ALA A 65 10.93 -16.34 0.25
N ASP A 66 10.95 -17.40 -0.53
CA ASP A 66 11.31 -17.37 -1.95
C ASP A 66 10.14 -16.82 -2.80
N GLU A 67 10.42 -16.48 -4.05
CA GLU A 67 9.39 -15.98 -4.99
C GLU A 67 8.25 -16.99 -5.18
N ASN A 68 8.58 -18.28 -5.27
CA ASN A 68 7.58 -19.34 -5.41
C ASN A 68 6.70 -19.47 -4.16
N ASP A 69 7.27 -19.35 -2.97
CA ASP A 69 6.52 -19.39 -1.71
C ASP A 69 5.47 -18.26 -1.66
N ILE A 70 5.84 -17.07 -2.15
CA ILE A 70 4.94 -15.92 -2.22
C ILE A 70 3.81 -16.18 -3.22
N MET A 71 4.14 -16.70 -4.42
CA MET A 71 3.16 -17.01 -5.45
C MET A 71 2.19 -18.12 -5.02
N ASP A 72 2.71 -19.17 -4.41
CA ASP A 72 1.88 -20.29 -3.91
C ASP A 72 0.98 -19.85 -2.73
N THR A 73 1.47 -18.91 -1.90
CA THR A 73 0.66 -18.31 -0.84
C THR A 73 -0.45 -17.42 -1.41
N LEU A 74 -0.21 -16.72 -2.51
CA LEU A 74 -1.24 -15.94 -3.22
C LEU A 74 -2.31 -16.85 -3.86
N ASP A 75 -1.90 -17.96 -4.48
CA ASP A 75 -2.82 -18.96 -5.02
C ASP A 75 -3.68 -19.56 -3.90
N MET A 76 -3.08 -19.87 -2.76
CA MET A 76 -3.79 -20.35 -1.59
C MET A 76 -4.78 -19.31 -1.06
N ALA A 77 -4.40 -18.05 -0.99
CA ALA A 77 -5.27 -16.96 -0.57
C ALA A 77 -6.46 -16.76 -1.52
N ASN A 78 -6.23 -16.86 -2.83
CA ASN A 78 -7.29 -16.81 -3.83
C ASN A 78 -8.25 -17.99 -3.70
N ALA A 79 -7.73 -19.20 -3.55
CA ALA A 79 -8.57 -20.39 -3.34
C ALA A 79 -9.37 -20.28 -2.03
N TYR A 80 -8.75 -19.80 -0.95
CA TYR A 80 -9.42 -19.59 0.33
C TYR A 80 -10.58 -18.58 0.23
N ALA A 81 -10.39 -17.48 -0.50
CA ALA A 81 -11.38 -16.42 -0.65
C ALA A 81 -12.53 -16.81 -1.60
N ASN A 82 -12.22 -17.46 -2.73
CA ASN A 82 -13.13 -17.58 -3.87
C ASN A 82 -13.63 -19.00 -4.14
N HIS A 83 -12.90 -20.06 -3.70
CA HIS A 83 -13.38 -21.43 -3.85
C HIS A 83 -14.25 -21.85 -2.66
N PRO A 84 -15.18 -22.82 -2.83
CA PRO A 84 -15.89 -23.43 -1.71
C PRO A 84 -14.87 -24.03 -0.73
N PHE A 85 -15.11 -23.87 0.57
CA PHE A 85 -14.16 -24.38 1.56
C PHE A 85 -14.19 -25.90 1.67
N ASP A 86 -15.40 -26.45 1.75
CA ASP A 86 -15.67 -27.88 1.91
C ASP A 86 -16.75 -28.36 0.93
N ASP A 87 -16.98 -29.65 0.92
CA ASP A 87 -17.96 -30.30 0.04
C ASP A 87 -19.40 -29.89 0.36
N GLU A 88 -19.68 -29.51 1.61
CA GLU A 88 -20.99 -29.03 2.02
C GLU A 88 -21.26 -27.64 1.40
N GLU A 89 -20.29 -26.75 1.45
CA GLU A 89 -20.38 -25.42 0.84
C GLU A 89 -20.47 -25.53 -0.70
N LEU A 90 -19.71 -26.46 -1.29
CA LEU A 90 -19.78 -26.74 -2.73
C LEU A 90 -21.18 -27.20 -3.14
N ALA A 91 -21.77 -28.11 -2.39
CA ALA A 91 -23.12 -28.61 -2.67
C ALA A 91 -24.18 -27.51 -2.52
N ALA A 92 -24.03 -26.65 -1.51
CA ALA A 92 -24.91 -25.51 -1.28
C ALA A 92 -24.83 -24.49 -2.44
N GLN A 93 -23.61 -24.15 -2.89
CA GLN A 93 -23.41 -23.23 -4.00
C GLN A 93 -23.94 -23.78 -5.33
N LYS A 94 -23.78 -25.08 -5.60
CA LYS A 94 -24.36 -25.73 -6.78
C LYS A 94 -25.91 -25.70 -6.76
N ALA A 95 -26.49 -25.96 -5.63
CA ALA A 95 -27.95 -25.92 -5.48
C ALA A 95 -28.53 -24.50 -5.60
N GLU A 96 -27.75 -23.48 -5.20
CA GLU A 96 -28.13 -22.08 -5.36
C GLU A 96 -28.00 -21.62 -6.82
N ALA A 97 -26.92 -22.01 -7.51
CA ALA A 97 -26.73 -21.73 -8.94
C ALA A 97 -27.83 -22.39 -9.80
N GLU A 98 -28.19 -23.62 -9.51
CA GLU A 98 -29.36 -24.33 -10.18
C GLU A 98 -30.66 -23.56 -10.00
N LYS A 99 -30.93 -23.03 -8.80
CA LYS A 99 -32.14 -22.24 -8.53
C LYS A 99 -32.16 -20.92 -9.29
N ASN A 100 -30.97 -20.30 -9.47
CA ASN A 100 -30.83 -19.05 -10.17
C ASN A 100 -30.73 -19.24 -11.69
N GLY A 101 -30.59 -20.46 -12.18
CA GLY A 101 -30.40 -20.78 -13.61
C GLY A 101 -29.03 -20.38 -14.13
N GLU A 102 -28.04 -20.28 -13.24
CA GLU A 102 -26.64 -19.97 -13.57
C GLU A 102 -25.85 -21.27 -13.77
N GLU A 103 -24.93 -21.25 -14.75
CA GLU A 103 -24.03 -22.37 -15.02
C GLU A 103 -22.90 -22.38 -13.98
N TYR A 104 -22.82 -23.46 -13.18
CA TYR A 104 -21.75 -23.62 -12.20
C TYR A 104 -20.57 -24.39 -12.79
N PRO A 105 -19.29 -23.93 -12.61
CA PRO A 105 -18.14 -24.64 -13.15
C PRO A 105 -18.04 -26.08 -12.63
N GLU A 106 -17.97 -27.05 -13.53
CA GLU A 106 -17.90 -28.48 -13.16
C GLU A 106 -16.54 -28.83 -12.48
N ASP A 107 -15.47 -28.12 -12.85
CA ASP A 107 -14.10 -28.37 -12.38
C ASP A 107 -13.74 -27.63 -11.09
N MET A 108 -14.72 -27.06 -10.38
CA MET A 108 -14.46 -26.33 -9.14
C MET A 108 -14.00 -27.27 -8.03
N VAL A 109 -12.77 -27.08 -7.58
CA VAL A 109 -12.15 -27.84 -6.48
C VAL A 109 -12.33 -27.11 -5.17
N THR A 110 -12.65 -27.83 -4.09
CA THR A 110 -12.77 -27.24 -2.76
C THR A 110 -11.39 -26.90 -2.17
N PHE A 111 -11.34 -25.88 -1.32
CA PHE A 111 -10.12 -25.50 -0.62
C PHE A 111 -9.55 -26.68 0.20
N THR A 112 -10.41 -27.40 0.89
CA THR A 112 -10.04 -28.58 1.67
C THR A 112 -9.39 -29.68 0.81
N ALA A 113 -9.96 -29.98 -0.36
CA ALA A 113 -9.40 -31.00 -1.24
C ALA A 113 -8.00 -30.62 -1.77
N GLN A 114 -7.75 -29.33 -1.96
CA GLN A 114 -6.50 -28.84 -2.52
C GLN A 114 -5.39 -28.66 -1.46
N TYR A 115 -5.72 -28.19 -0.27
CA TYR A 115 -4.73 -27.71 0.71
C TYR A 115 -4.66 -28.50 2.02
N LYS A 116 -5.60 -29.41 2.31
CA LYS A 116 -5.62 -30.16 3.58
C LYS A 116 -4.35 -30.97 3.86
N ASP A 117 -3.79 -31.58 2.83
CA ASP A 117 -2.60 -32.42 2.95
C ASP A 117 -1.30 -31.62 2.77
N VAL A 118 -1.38 -30.40 2.28
CA VAL A 118 -0.23 -29.51 2.02
C VAL A 118 0.05 -28.63 3.23
N LEU A 119 -1.01 -28.15 3.89
CA LEU A 119 -0.88 -27.24 5.03
C LEU A 119 -0.59 -27.99 6.34
N ASN A 120 0.16 -27.32 7.22
CA ASN A 120 0.29 -27.77 8.59
C ASN A 120 -1.10 -27.80 9.26
N LYS A 121 -1.33 -28.82 10.06
CA LYS A 121 -2.63 -29.02 10.74
C LYS A 121 -3.08 -27.79 11.55
N GLU A 122 -2.14 -27.15 12.27
CA GLU A 122 -2.47 -25.95 13.06
C GLU A 122 -2.97 -24.79 12.19
N VAL A 123 -2.34 -24.57 11.03
CA VAL A 123 -2.73 -23.53 10.07
C VAL A 123 -4.08 -23.87 9.44
N PHE A 124 -4.30 -25.13 9.08
CA PHE A 124 -5.56 -25.57 8.49
C PHE A 124 -6.72 -25.46 9.50
N ASP A 125 -6.52 -25.86 10.74
CA ASP A 125 -7.50 -25.74 11.81
C ASP A 125 -7.84 -24.25 12.07
N TYR A 126 -6.83 -23.38 12.09
CA TYR A 126 -7.01 -21.92 12.19
C TYR A 126 -7.90 -21.38 11.06
N LEU A 127 -7.59 -21.71 9.81
CA LEU A 127 -8.35 -21.25 8.64
C LEU A 127 -9.79 -21.78 8.64
N SER A 128 -10.00 -22.99 9.16
CA SER A 128 -11.33 -23.60 9.27
C SER A 128 -12.21 -22.94 10.36
N GLU A 129 -11.61 -22.47 11.44
CA GLU A 129 -12.30 -21.78 12.53
C GLU A 129 -12.59 -20.30 12.23
N HIS A 130 -11.70 -19.62 11.49
CA HIS A 130 -11.75 -18.19 11.23
C HIS A 130 -12.23 -17.85 9.81
N ARG A 131 -13.34 -18.43 9.38
CA ARG A 131 -13.90 -18.24 8.03
C ARG A 131 -14.44 -16.82 7.77
N ASP A 132 -14.60 -16.00 8.78
CA ASP A 132 -15.15 -14.64 8.67
C ASP A 132 -14.33 -13.73 7.72
N HIS A 133 -13.02 -13.96 7.67
CA HIS A 133 -12.12 -13.21 6.76
C HIS A 133 -12.41 -13.42 5.28
N ARG A 134 -12.98 -14.59 4.92
CA ARG A 134 -13.34 -14.92 3.54
C ARG A 134 -14.44 -14.00 3.00
N ALA A 135 -15.42 -13.66 3.84
CA ALA A 135 -16.56 -12.86 3.41
C ALA A 135 -16.16 -11.49 2.87
N GLU A 136 -15.10 -10.87 3.44
CA GLU A 136 -14.58 -9.58 3.01
C GLU A 136 -13.93 -9.65 1.61
N TRP A 137 -13.34 -10.79 1.26
CA TRP A 137 -12.57 -10.97 0.02
C TRP A 137 -13.30 -11.78 -1.05
N LYS A 138 -14.49 -12.24 -0.76
CA LYS A 138 -15.30 -12.99 -1.73
C LYS A 138 -15.59 -12.13 -2.97
N GLY A 139 -15.35 -12.72 -4.15
CA GLY A 139 -15.54 -12.04 -5.43
C GLY A 139 -14.40 -11.11 -5.84
N VAL A 140 -13.27 -11.11 -5.11
CA VAL A 140 -12.03 -10.45 -5.50
C VAL A 140 -11.07 -11.49 -6.08
N PRO A 141 -10.92 -11.63 -7.40
CA PRO A 141 -9.97 -12.55 -7.99
C PRO A 141 -8.55 -12.04 -7.75
N ILE A 142 -7.74 -12.81 -7.05
CA ILE A 142 -6.34 -12.52 -6.76
C ILE A 142 -5.49 -13.33 -7.73
N GLY A 143 -4.75 -12.64 -8.61
CA GLY A 143 -3.82 -13.29 -9.51
C GLY A 143 -2.61 -13.86 -8.77
N ARG A 144 -2.00 -14.93 -9.31
CA ARG A 144 -0.72 -15.49 -8.83
C ARG A 144 0.40 -14.43 -8.80
N ASP A 145 0.28 -13.40 -9.63
CA ASP A 145 1.17 -12.25 -9.70
C ASP A 145 0.81 -11.11 -8.73
N GLY A 146 -0.11 -11.33 -7.81
CA GLY A 146 -0.56 -10.34 -6.82
C GLY A 146 -1.32 -9.16 -7.41
N LYS A 147 -1.84 -9.31 -8.63
CA LYS A 147 -2.59 -8.24 -9.31
C LYS A 147 -4.09 -8.50 -9.26
N VAL A 148 -4.83 -7.41 -9.13
CA VAL A 148 -6.29 -7.39 -9.12
C VAL A 148 -6.80 -6.33 -10.11
N ARG A 149 -7.92 -6.60 -10.76
CA ARG A 149 -8.60 -5.59 -11.59
C ARG A 149 -9.34 -4.61 -10.69
N LEU A 150 -8.92 -3.36 -10.74
CA LEU A 150 -9.54 -2.27 -10.00
C LEU A 150 -10.53 -1.51 -10.88
N ARG A 151 -11.44 -0.78 -10.22
CA ARG A 151 -12.33 0.19 -10.85
C ARG A 151 -11.91 1.61 -10.51
N ASP A 152 -12.09 2.52 -11.47
CA ASP A 152 -11.89 3.96 -11.25
C ASP A 152 -13.02 4.52 -10.37
N GLY A 153 -12.67 5.22 -9.31
CA GLY A 153 -13.65 5.83 -8.41
C GLY A 153 -14.51 6.91 -9.04
N ARG A 154 -14.09 7.50 -10.16
CA ARG A 154 -14.85 8.55 -10.86
C ARG A 154 -15.86 8.01 -11.87
N THR A 155 -15.44 7.03 -12.66
CA THR A 155 -16.24 6.47 -13.76
C THR A 155 -16.93 5.17 -13.38
N GLY A 156 -16.39 4.43 -12.40
CA GLY A 156 -16.82 3.09 -12.05
C GLY A 156 -16.38 2.01 -13.03
N GLU A 157 -15.66 2.38 -14.08
CA GLU A 157 -15.16 1.46 -15.10
C GLU A 157 -13.90 0.74 -14.63
N TYR A 158 -13.63 -0.45 -15.17
CA TYR A 158 -12.40 -1.18 -14.88
C TYR A 158 -11.20 -0.53 -15.55
N PHE A 159 -10.05 -0.54 -14.87
CA PHE A 159 -8.78 -0.22 -15.53
C PHE A 159 -8.45 -1.25 -16.63
N ASP A 160 -7.78 -0.82 -17.66
CA ASP A 160 -7.39 -1.67 -18.81
C ASP A 160 -6.48 -2.82 -18.36
N SER A 161 -5.61 -2.57 -17.40
CA SER A 161 -4.66 -3.54 -16.88
C SER A 161 -4.87 -3.82 -15.39
N PRO A 162 -4.64 -5.06 -14.94
CA PRO A 162 -4.67 -5.38 -13.52
C PRO A 162 -3.54 -4.67 -12.77
N VAL A 163 -3.77 -4.30 -11.53
CA VAL A 163 -2.88 -3.49 -10.68
C VAL A 163 -2.39 -4.31 -9.50
N THR A 164 -1.11 -4.17 -9.16
CA THR A 164 -0.55 -4.74 -7.93
C THR A 164 -1.10 -4.01 -6.73
N ILE A 165 -1.72 -4.74 -5.82
CA ILE A 165 -2.28 -4.23 -4.57
C ILE A 165 -1.77 -5.03 -3.38
N GLY A 166 -1.87 -4.47 -2.21
CA GLY A 166 -1.53 -5.14 -0.95
C GLY A 166 -1.46 -4.16 0.19
N PHE A 167 -0.90 -4.60 1.29
CA PHE A 167 -0.77 -3.83 2.51
C PHE A 167 0.71 -3.52 2.77
N MET A 168 0.99 -2.32 3.21
CA MET A 168 2.34 -1.88 3.48
C MET A 168 2.38 -1.08 4.78
N HIS A 169 3.45 -1.21 5.54
CA HIS A 169 3.65 -0.40 6.75
C HIS A 169 4.05 1.03 6.38
N TYR A 170 3.27 1.99 6.86
CA TYR A 170 3.53 3.41 6.70
C TYR A 170 3.75 4.08 8.04
N LEU A 171 4.80 4.90 8.10
CA LEU A 171 5.13 5.69 9.28
C LEU A 171 5.04 7.18 8.93
N LYS A 172 4.38 7.96 9.78
CA LYS A 172 4.44 9.41 9.74
C LYS A 172 5.76 9.85 10.38
N LEU A 173 6.65 10.43 9.58
CA LEU A 173 7.91 10.96 10.07
C LEU A 173 7.70 12.34 10.74
N HIS A 174 8.49 12.64 11.78
CA HIS A 174 8.44 13.92 12.48
C HIS A 174 9.07 15.10 11.71
N HIS A 175 9.31 14.94 10.41
CA HIS A 175 9.78 16.02 9.53
C HIS A 175 8.60 16.81 8.96
N LEU A 176 7.75 17.33 9.81
CA LEU A 176 6.56 18.08 9.43
C LEU A 176 6.93 19.50 8.96
N VAL A 177 6.21 19.99 7.95
CA VAL A 177 6.46 21.32 7.39
C VAL A 177 6.22 22.44 8.41
N ASP A 178 5.24 22.30 9.26
CA ASP A 178 4.89 23.29 10.29
C ASP A 178 6.02 23.52 11.30
N ASP A 179 6.81 22.48 11.58
CA ASP A 179 7.98 22.58 12.46
C ASP A 179 9.18 23.25 11.79
N LYS A 180 9.21 23.27 10.46
CA LYS A 180 10.34 23.77 9.65
C LYS A 180 10.06 25.09 8.98
N ILE A 181 8.82 25.41 8.67
CA ILE A 181 8.45 26.68 8.06
C ILE A 181 8.77 27.81 9.02
N HIS A 182 9.51 28.81 8.55
CA HIS A 182 9.94 29.94 9.36
C HIS A 182 10.14 31.16 8.50
N ALA A 183 9.68 32.30 8.98
CA ALA A 183 9.90 33.61 8.39
C ALA A 183 10.16 34.63 9.51
N ARG A 184 10.88 35.68 9.18
CA ARG A 184 11.22 36.76 10.11
C ARG A 184 11.26 38.09 9.37
N SER A 185 10.64 39.11 9.93
CA SER A 185 10.88 40.51 9.56
C SER A 185 11.85 41.16 10.55
N THR A 186 11.48 41.28 11.80
CA THR A 186 12.27 41.78 12.92
C THR A 186 12.22 40.82 14.09
N GLY A 187 13.27 40.76 14.88
CA GLY A 187 13.32 39.83 16.02
C GLY A 187 14.59 40.03 16.87
N PRO A 188 14.92 39.10 17.76
CA PRO A 188 16.03 39.21 18.68
C PRO A 188 17.37 39.21 17.95
N TYR A 189 18.32 39.98 18.48
CA TYR A 189 19.69 40.08 18.00
C TYR A 189 20.67 39.55 19.04
N SER A 190 21.82 39.08 18.59
CA SER A 190 22.91 38.70 19.47
C SER A 190 23.48 39.95 20.19
N LEU A 191 23.76 39.81 21.48
CA LEU A 191 24.32 40.92 22.28
C LEU A 191 25.75 41.30 21.84
N VAL A 192 26.53 40.32 21.39
CA VAL A 192 27.94 40.52 21.04
C VAL A 192 28.10 41.05 19.61
N THR A 193 27.48 40.39 18.66
CA THR A 193 27.66 40.67 17.22
C THR A 193 26.61 41.63 16.65
N GLN A 194 25.55 41.91 17.40
CA GLN A 194 24.41 42.71 16.95
C GLN A 194 23.79 42.20 15.63
N GLN A 195 23.91 40.90 15.39
CA GLN A 195 23.32 40.22 14.23
C GLN A 195 22.10 39.40 14.64
N PRO A 196 21.16 39.12 13.72
CA PRO A 196 20.04 38.22 14.00
C PRO A 196 20.51 36.87 14.50
N LEU A 197 19.82 36.34 15.50
CA LEU A 197 20.06 34.97 15.97
C LEU A 197 19.75 33.96 14.87
N GLY A 198 20.30 32.76 14.96
CA GLY A 198 20.03 31.66 14.03
C GLY A 198 18.95 30.71 14.55
N GLY A 199 18.22 30.08 13.62
CA GLY A 199 17.26 29.03 13.91
C GLY A 199 15.84 29.47 14.26
N LYS A 200 14.87 28.58 13.98
CA LYS A 200 13.44 28.82 14.20
C LYS A 200 13.10 29.01 15.67
N ALA A 201 13.69 28.22 16.56
CA ALA A 201 13.41 28.25 17.99
C ALA A 201 13.70 29.59 18.65
N GLN A 202 14.67 30.34 18.14
CA GLN A 202 15.08 31.65 18.63
C GLN A 202 14.47 32.80 17.80
N PHE A 203 13.51 32.51 16.93
CA PHE A 203 12.95 33.46 15.97
C PHE A 203 14.08 34.17 15.19
N GLY A 204 15.04 33.39 14.72
CA GLY A 204 16.21 33.86 14.01
C GLY A 204 15.99 34.08 12.54
N GLY A 205 16.96 34.69 11.87
CA GLY A 205 16.98 34.91 10.43
C GLY A 205 17.94 33.96 9.71
N GLN A 206 17.78 33.85 8.39
CA GLN A 206 18.71 33.15 7.52
C GLN A 206 19.89 34.09 7.20
N ARG A 207 21.11 33.53 7.21
CA ARG A 207 22.27 34.27 6.75
C ARG A 207 22.31 34.25 5.22
N PHE A 208 22.34 35.44 4.62
CA PHE A 208 22.56 35.63 3.20
C PHE A 208 24.04 36.00 2.98
N GLY A 209 24.87 34.99 2.68
CA GLY A 209 26.31 35.15 2.51
C GLY A 209 26.73 35.62 1.13
N GLU A 210 28.03 35.75 0.90
CA GLU A 210 28.60 36.20 -0.40
C GLU A 210 28.21 35.28 -1.55
N MET A 211 28.21 33.97 -1.34
CA MET A 211 27.90 33.00 -2.40
C MET A 211 26.44 33.10 -2.83
N GLU A 212 25.52 33.35 -1.90
CA GLU A 212 24.10 33.55 -2.18
C GLU A 212 23.86 34.86 -2.95
N VAL A 213 24.65 35.92 -2.67
CA VAL A 213 24.64 37.17 -3.44
C VAL A 213 25.07 36.89 -4.87
N TRP A 214 26.19 36.17 -5.07
CA TRP A 214 26.67 35.83 -6.41
C TRP A 214 25.64 35.04 -7.22
N ALA A 215 24.88 34.16 -6.56
CA ALA A 215 23.81 33.42 -7.23
C ALA A 215 22.70 34.36 -7.75
N LEU A 216 22.28 35.34 -6.97
CA LEU A 216 21.29 36.33 -7.41
C LEU A 216 21.83 37.24 -8.52
N GLU A 217 23.09 37.62 -8.43
CA GLU A 217 23.78 38.40 -9.50
C GLU A 217 23.82 37.61 -10.81
N ALA A 218 24.15 36.31 -10.75
CA ALA A 218 24.19 35.42 -11.92
C ALA A 218 22.82 35.28 -12.59
N TYR A 219 21.73 35.28 -11.80
CA TYR A 219 20.35 35.26 -12.32
C TYR A 219 19.87 36.65 -12.78
N GLY A 220 20.59 37.72 -12.52
CA GLY A 220 20.15 39.10 -12.80
C GLY A 220 18.93 39.52 -11.94
N ALA A 221 18.74 38.92 -10.77
CA ALA A 221 17.63 39.18 -9.87
C ALA A 221 17.86 40.38 -8.95
N ALA A 222 18.09 41.57 -9.54
CA ALA A 222 18.45 42.80 -8.82
C ALA A 222 17.36 43.24 -7.82
N TYR A 223 16.10 43.12 -8.18
CA TYR A 223 14.99 43.51 -7.29
C TYR A 223 14.89 42.58 -6.04
N THR A 224 15.12 41.30 -6.20
CA THR A 224 15.17 40.37 -5.06
C THR A 224 16.34 40.65 -4.13
N LEU A 225 17.47 41.15 -4.68
CA LEU A 225 18.62 41.50 -3.88
C LEU A 225 18.44 42.87 -3.15
N GLN A 226 17.61 43.75 -3.69
CA GLN A 226 17.30 45.04 -3.09
C GLN A 226 16.33 44.94 -1.92
N GLU A 227 15.35 44.02 -1.97
CA GLU A 227 14.38 43.70 -0.88
C GLU A 227 15.09 43.06 0.33
#